data_ba05329c7c082511ea052967bfc84452
#
_entry.id   ba05329c7c082511ea052967bfc84452
#
_cell.length_a   1.000
_cell.length_b   1.000
_cell.length_c   1.000
_cell.angle_alpha   90.00
_cell.angle_beta   90.00
_cell.angle_gamma   90.00
#
_symmetry.space_group_name_H-M   'P 1'
#
loop_
_entity.id
_entity.type
_entity.pdbx_description
1 polymer ?
#
loop_
_entity_poly.entity_id
_entity_poly.type
_entity_poly.pdbx_seq_one_letter_code
_entity_poly.pdbx_strand_id
1 'polypeptide(L)'
;NELENYQDNFEWPNWKDNYIPTSFIEQGLERSKRDCRISSFRTDLEFKWTRAILSSKVPQFEKLALLWLDHFSVAFDQYNHTHSFVQHLEFIRKNTIGKFDEFLKQSIKDPAMIVYLNNEQSTTQKPNENLAREFLELFSLGEGNYSENEIKNFAKKLPGHGINHVSQNYQLFNYKVSGQKLSAFGQEFESAEEFIDLVIHHPAFGEFISKKFYYEFIDLNEPSEEDLGILVSSFRENDFSIIKLFEATISLKKFWDQNNRLTLVKSPIELVFGTARTIGIKGWKKQDNLSWLMFLTKDFGQDLFNPPNIAGWPTGKQWLSGQLLEKRMLKLKTHFSLSNLLNPNKSENLLKQNSNSKLKIQSAKTRSSYSKKSLTVFLDFTIFSQDTKTNKSYKIGLDANLQKARFHSIRLDGESFNIPFKFKSVGETKDFLINNSSIH
;
A
#
# COMPACT_ATOMS: atom_id res chain seq x y z
N ASN A 1 -15.74 -14.82 6.75
CA ASN A 1 -14.65 -14.11 6.09
C ASN A 1 -13.87 -13.30 7.14
N GLU A 2 -12.53 -13.52 7.26
CA GLU A 2 -11.72 -12.84 8.30
C GLU A 2 -11.68 -11.32 8.09
N LEU A 3 -11.70 -10.86 6.84
CA LEU A 3 -11.70 -9.44 6.52
C LEU A 3 -13.04 -8.78 6.85
N GLU A 4 -14.14 -9.42 6.58
CA GLU A 4 -15.50 -8.90 6.83
C GLU A 4 -15.78 -8.71 8.32
N ASN A 5 -15.24 -9.59 9.16
CA ASN A 5 -15.38 -9.54 10.62
C ASN A 5 -14.20 -8.85 11.31
N TYR A 6 -13.29 -8.25 10.56
CA TYR A 6 -12.12 -7.59 11.13
C TYR A 6 -12.53 -6.30 11.84
N GLN A 7 -12.17 -6.20 13.10
CA GLN A 7 -12.27 -4.96 13.87
C GLN A 7 -10.89 -4.35 14.00
N ASP A 8 -10.74 -3.14 13.48
CA ASP A 8 -9.48 -2.40 13.59
C ASP A 8 -9.36 -1.79 14.99
N ASN A 9 -8.61 -2.46 15.86
CA ASN A 9 -8.28 -1.96 17.20
C ASN A 9 -6.96 -1.16 17.21
N PHE A 10 -6.63 -0.54 16.08
CA PHE A 10 -5.41 0.21 15.93
C PHE A 10 -5.50 1.58 16.63
N GLU A 11 -4.56 1.86 17.51
CA GLU A 11 -4.47 3.13 18.23
C GLU A 11 -3.24 3.91 17.77
N TRP A 12 -3.42 5.16 17.41
CA TRP A 12 -2.33 6.06 17.07
C TRP A 12 -1.58 6.54 18.32
N PRO A 13 -0.29 6.94 18.22
CA PRO A 13 0.40 7.63 19.29
C PRO A 13 -0.37 8.87 19.76
N ASN A 14 -0.32 9.16 21.04
CA ASN A 14 -1.01 10.33 21.57
C ASN A 14 -0.41 11.62 20.99
N TRP A 15 -1.18 12.26 20.11
CA TRP A 15 -0.75 13.49 19.45
C TRP A 15 -0.65 14.68 20.43
N LYS A 16 -1.38 14.65 21.55
CA LYS A 16 -1.38 15.73 22.56
C LYS A 16 -0.02 15.90 23.21
N ASP A 17 0.76 14.82 23.34
CA ASP A 17 2.10 14.87 23.91
C ASP A 17 3.11 15.55 22.96
N ASN A 18 2.78 15.64 21.68
CA ASN A 18 3.60 16.22 20.62
C ASN A 18 2.95 17.45 19.97
N TYR A 19 1.78 17.86 20.46
CA TYR A 19 1.09 19.03 19.96
C TYR A 19 1.85 20.30 20.35
N ILE A 20 2.21 21.08 19.34
CA ILE A 20 2.77 22.42 19.52
C ILE A 20 1.69 23.40 19.06
N PRO A 21 0.98 24.08 19.99
CA PRO A 21 0.02 25.12 19.64
C PRO A 21 0.67 26.17 18.76
N THR A 22 -0.06 26.69 17.79
CA THR A 22 0.39 27.82 16.95
C THR A 22 0.78 29.03 17.79
N SER A 23 0.15 29.24 18.96
CA SER A 23 0.52 30.26 19.94
C SER A 23 1.96 30.15 20.50
N PHE A 24 2.57 28.94 20.45
CA PHE A 24 3.99 28.79 20.83
C PHE A 24 4.96 29.24 19.71
N ILE A 25 4.48 29.35 18.46
CA ILE A 25 5.26 29.96 17.37
C ILE A 25 5.46 31.45 17.67
N GLU A 26 4.46 32.09 18.25
CA GLU A 26 4.51 33.50 18.69
C GLU A 26 5.40 33.71 19.94
N GLN A 27 5.66 32.64 20.71
CA GLN A 27 6.46 32.68 21.94
C GLN A 27 7.95 32.35 21.72
N GLY A 28 8.45 32.35 20.47
CA GLY A 28 9.87 32.25 20.19
C GLY A 28 10.52 30.89 20.44
N LEU A 29 9.74 29.81 20.45
CA LEU A 29 10.35 28.48 20.43
C LEU A 29 11.20 28.33 19.16
N GLU A 30 12.49 28.08 19.34
CA GLU A 30 13.39 27.90 18.19
C GLU A 30 12.79 26.96 17.16
N ARG A 31 12.70 27.42 15.92
CA ARG A 31 12.16 26.65 14.78
C ARG A 31 12.73 25.23 14.72
N SER A 32 14.01 25.09 15.05
CA SER A 32 14.71 23.82 15.13
C SER A 32 14.09 22.82 16.13
N LYS A 33 13.67 23.26 17.32
CA LYS A 33 13.04 22.38 18.34
C LYS A 33 11.67 21.91 17.91
N ARG A 34 10.91 22.79 17.25
CA ARG A 34 9.60 22.44 16.68
C ARG A 34 9.76 21.38 15.58
N ASP A 35 10.68 21.63 14.64
CA ASP A 35 10.90 20.75 13.50
C ASP A 35 11.40 19.38 13.95
N CYS A 36 12.23 19.30 14.98
CA CYS A 36 12.65 18.04 15.61
C CYS A 36 11.48 17.27 16.23
N ARG A 37 10.56 17.94 16.92
CA ARG A 37 9.39 17.26 17.52
C ARG A 37 8.43 16.75 16.46
N ILE A 38 8.15 17.54 15.43
CA ILE A 38 7.30 17.11 14.30
C ILE A 38 7.92 15.90 13.59
N SER A 39 9.21 15.92 13.33
CA SER A 39 9.94 14.81 12.72
C SER A 39 9.93 13.54 13.58
N SER A 40 10.11 13.70 14.90
CA SER A 40 10.01 12.57 15.85
C SER A 40 8.61 11.97 15.85
N PHE A 41 7.58 12.81 15.90
CA PHE A 41 6.19 12.37 15.87
C PHE A 41 5.84 11.64 14.57
N ARG A 42 6.26 12.17 13.42
CA ARG A 42 6.13 11.48 12.14
C ARG A 42 6.74 10.07 12.20
N THR A 43 7.97 9.97 12.71
CA THR A 43 8.66 8.70 12.85
C THR A 43 7.89 7.71 13.73
N ASP A 44 7.27 8.17 14.81
CA ASP A 44 6.43 7.34 15.68
C ASP A 44 5.17 6.83 14.96
N LEU A 45 4.52 7.67 14.15
CA LEU A 45 3.40 7.27 13.30
C LEU A 45 3.81 6.20 12.29
N GLU A 46 4.94 6.42 11.61
CA GLU A 46 5.49 5.49 10.62
C GLU A 46 5.84 4.14 11.28
N PHE A 47 6.48 4.16 12.45
CA PHE A 47 6.77 2.93 13.22
C PHE A 47 5.50 2.18 13.62
N LYS A 48 4.49 2.90 14.06
CA LYS A 48 3.22 2.28 14.48
C LYS A 48 2.56 1.56 13.31
N TRP A 49 2.42 2.23 12.16
CA TRP A 49 1.79 1.59 11.00
C TRP A 49 2.67 0.50 10.38
N THR A 50 3.98 0.69 10.28
CA THR A 50 4.90 -0.35 9.82
C THR A 50 4.79 -1.62 10.67
N ARG A 51 4.69 -1.48 12.00
CA ARG A 51 4.45 -2.63 12.89
C ARG A 51 3.12 -3.31 12.58
N ALA A 52 2.05 -2.55 12.34
CA ALA A 52 0.75 -3.11 11.96
C ALA A 52 0.87 -3.92 10.66
N ILE A 53 1.44 -3.35 9.60
CA ILE A 53 1.66 -4.05 8.33
C ILE A 53 2.45 -5.35 8.53
N LEU A 54 3.51 -5.32 9.35
CA LEU A 54 4.37 -6.49 9.58
C LEU A 54 3.72 -7.57 10.45
N SER A 55 2.81 -7.20 11.37
CA SER A 55 2.23 -8.12 12.36
C SER A 55 0.77 -8.47 12.12
N SER A 56 0.10 -7.79 11.19
CA SER A 56 -1.32 -7.99 10.92
C SER A 56 -1.63 -9.46 10.62
N LYS A 57 -2.68 -9.98 11.25
CA LYS A 57 -3.26 -11.28 10.93
C LYS A 57 -4.10 -11.23 9.65
N VAL A 58 -4.60 -10.03 9.31
CA VAL A 58 -5.38 -9.75 8.10
C VAL A 58 -4.63 -8.75 7.22
N PRO A 59 -3.57 -9.20 6.49
CA PRO A 59 -2.73 -8.32 5.68
C PRO A 59 -3.49 -7.64 4.54
N GLN A 60 -4.62 -8.18 4.13
CA GLN A 60 -5.52 -7.59 3.14
C GLN A 60 -6.09 -6.26 3.60
N PHE A 61 -6.40 -6.13 4.90
CA PHE A 61 -6.83 -4.85 5.48
C PHE A 61 -5.75 -3.78 5.34
N GLU A 62 -4.50 -4.11 5.70
CA GLU A 62 -3.39 -3.16 5.58
C GLU A 62 -3.10 -2.77 4.12
N LYS A 63 -3.28 -3.72 3.18
CA LYS A 63 -3.14 -3.42 1.75
C LYS A 63 -4.24 -2.47 1.26
N LEU A 64 -5.49 -2.68 1.66
CA LEU A 64 -6.60 -1.78 1.35
C LEU A 64 -6.41 -0.40 2.02
N ALA A 65 -5.95 -0.36 3.26
CA ALA A 65 -5.67 0.89 3.95
C ALA A 65 -4.56 1.70 3.23
N LEU A 66 -3.52 1.04 2.71
CA LEU A 66 -2.49 1.69 1.90
C LEU A 66 -3.04 2.17 0.54
N LEU A 67 -3.94 1.42 -0.09
CA LEU A 67 -4.62 1.83 -1.32
C LEU A 67 -5.42 3.12 -1.11
N TRP A 68 -6.13 3.22 0.02
CA TRP A 68 -6.91 4.41 0.35
C TRP A 68 -6.05 5.59 0.81
N LEU A 69 -4.93 5.33 1.49
CA LEU A 69 -3.95 6.37 1.80
C LEU A 69 -3.34 6.97 0.53
N ASP A 70 -3.14 6.15 -0.50
CA ASP A 70 -2.69 6.61 -1.81
C ASP A 70 -3.81 7.35 -2.56
N HIS A 71 -5.05 6.90 -2.43
CA HIS A 71 -6.21 7.50 -3.09
C HIS A 71 -6.57 8.90 -2.54
N PHE A 72 -6.56 9.06 -1.21
CA PHE A 72 -6.80 10.34 -0.53
C PHE A 72 -5.46 10.92 -0.04
N SER A 73 -4.54 11.16 -0.96
CA SER A 73 -3.16 11.51 -0.64
C SER A 73 -3.02 12.87 0.06
N VAL A 74 -2.31 12.86 1.20
CA VAL A 74 -1.84 14.06 1.91
C VAL A 74 -0.38 13.88 2.30
N ALA A 75 0.48 14.84 1.95
CA ALA A 75 1.91 14.79 2.29
C ALA A 75 2.17 15.43 3.65
N PHE A 76 2.64 14.64 4.63
CA PHE A 76 2.93 15.09 5.98
C PHE A 76 3.92 16.26 6.02
N ASP A 77 4.98 16.22 5.22
CA ASP A 77 6.04 17.24 5.22
C ASP A 77 5.57 18.61 4.69
N GLN A 78 4.47 18.64 3.94
CA GLN A 78 3.84 19.88 3.46
C GLN A 78 2.76 20.40 4.44
N TYR A 79 2.53 19.65 5.53
CA TYR A 79 1.41 19.83 6.42
C TYR A 79 1.87 19.95 7.87
N ASN A 80 1.76 21.16 8.45
CA ASN A 80 2.28 21.44 9.80
C ASN A 80 1.29 21.15 10.95
N HIS A 81 0.16 20.47 10.67
CA HIS A 81 -0.89 20.19 11.65
C HIS A 81 -0.91 18.72 12.02
N THR A 82 -0.11 18.33 12.99
CA THR A 82 0.07 16.92 13.39
C THR A 82 -1.22 16.23 13.78
N HIS A 83 -2.12 16.91 14.49
CA HIS A 83 -3.39 16.33 14.91
C HIS A 83 -4.32 16.03 13.73
N SER A 84 -4.48 16.98 12.81
CA SER A 84 -5.31 16.77 11.63
C SER A 84 -4.77 15.64 10.75
N PHE A 85 -3.43 15.47 10.71
CA PHE A 85 -2.85 14.33 10.00
C PHE A 85 -3.18 12.99 10.65
N VAL A 86 -3.18 12.91 12.00
CA VAL A 86 -3.64 11.70 12.71
C VAL A 86 -5.11 11.43 12.40
N GLN A 87 -5.96 12.47 12.39
CA GLN A 87 -7.37 12.32 12.02
C GLN A 87 -7.53 11.81 10.59
N HIS A 88 -6.68 12.24 9.65
CA HIS A 88 -6.64 11.70 8.29
C HIS A 88 -6.32 10.20 8.28
N LEU A 89 -5.31 9.78 9.02
CA LEU A 89 -4.97 8.35 9.13
C LEU A 89 -6.09 7.54 9.79
N GLU A 90 -6.78 8.10 10.79
CA GLU A 90 -7.98 7.50 11.40
C GLU A 90 -9.13 7.41 10.41
N PHE A 91 -9.37 8.48 9.64
CA PHE A 91 -10.37 8.51 8.57
C PHE A 91 -10.13 7.42 7.54
N ILE A 92 -8.88 7.24 7.08
CA ILE A 92 -8.49 6.18 6.14
C ILE A 92 -8.77 4.80 6.75
N ARG A 93 -8.27 4.52 7.95
CA ARG A 93 -8.39 3.18 8.55
C ARG A 93 -9.83 2.81 8.89
N LYS A 94 -10.59 3.76 9.43
CA LYS A 94 -12.00 3.55 9.79
C LYS A 94 -12.87 3.17 8.59
N ASN A 95 -12.57 3.75 7.43
CA ASN A 95 -13.37 3.54 6.22
C ASN A 95 -12.79 2.48 5.26
N THR A 96 -11.67 1.84 5.62
CA THR A 96 -10.92 0.91 4.75
C THR A 96 -11.78 -0.20 4.14
N ILE A 97 -12.74 -0.71 4.87
CA ILE A 97 -13.63 -1.83 4.48
C ILE A 97 -15.11 -1.47 4.55
N GLY A 98 -15.43 -0.19 4.68
CA GLY A 98 -16.80 0.32 4.76
C GLY A 98 -17.48 0.49 3.41
N LYS A 99 -18.38 1.47 3.35
CA LYS A 99 -19.05 1.92 2.13
C LYS A 99 -18.28 3.10 1.52
N PHE A 100 -17.95 3.02 0.23
CA PHE A 100 -17.13 4.04 -0.40
C PHE A 100 -17.86 5.36 -0.63
N ASP A 101 -19.16 5.35 -0.81
CA ASP A 101 -19.99 6.57 -0.90
C ASP A 101 -19.93 7.37 0.41
N GLU A 102 -20.04 6.72 1.56
CA GLU A 102 -19.88 7.34 2.87
C GLU A 102 -18.43 7.84 3.10
N PHE A 103 -17.45 7.06 2.64
CA PHE A 103 -16.05 7.42 2.70
C PHE A 103 -15.78 8.69 1.89
N LEU A 104 -16.30 8.76 0.66
CA LEU A 104 -16.19 9.91 -0.20
C LEU A 104 -16.86 11.15 0.40
N LYS A 105 -18.07 11.03 0.97
CA LYS A 105 -18.77 12.13 1.66
C LYS A 105 -18.00 12.68 2.85
N GLN A 106 -17.26 11.83 3.55
CA GLN A 106 -16.42 12.24 4.67
C GLN A 106 -15.14 12.95 4.22
N SER A 107 -14.65 12.71 2.99
CA SER A 107 -13.39 13.28 2.50
C SER A 107 -13.36 14.81 2.50
N ILE A 108 -14.47 15.47 2.15
CA ILE A 108 -14.58 16.94 2.19
C ILE A 108 -14.60 17.53 3.62
N LYS A 109 -14.76 16.66 4.61
CA LYS A 109 -14.75 17.00 6.05
C LYS A 109 -13.44 16.59 6.73
N ASP A 110 -12.53 15.98 5.99
CA ASP A 110 -11.22 15.61 6.52
C ASP A 110 -10.34 16.86 6.69
N PRO A 111 -9.88 17.15 7.93
CA PRO A 111 -9.14 18.38 8.20
C PRO A 111 -7.83 18.48 7.43
N ALA A 112 -7.15 17.35 7.19
CA ALA A 112 -5.89 17.34 6.48
C ALA A 112 -6.09 17.64 4.99
N MET A 113 -7.10 17.06 4.36
CA MET A 113 -7.44 17.32 2.96
C MET A 113 -7.89 18.77 2.75
N ILE A 114 -8.68 19.33 3.67
CA ILE A 114 -9.14 20.72 3.62
C ILE A 114 -7.93 21.67 3.56
N VAL A 115 -6.94 21.48 4.43
CA VAL A 115 -5.75 22.34 4.49
C VAL A 115 -4.81 22.04 3.31
N TYR A 116 -4.54 20.79 3.02
CA TYR A 116 -3.63 20.39 1.94
C TYR A 116 -4.09 20.89 0.57
N LEU A 117 -5.40 20.92 0.34
CA LEU A 117 -6.02 21.41 -0.89
C LEU A 117 -6.42 22.89 -0.81
N ASN A 118 -5.98 23.60 0.23
CA ASN A 118 -6.19 25.06 0.41
C ASN A 118 -7.68 25.49 0.44
N ASN A 119 -8.60 24.59 0.84
CA ASN A 119 -10.02 24.95 0.91
C ASN A 119 -10.31 25.98 2.00
N GLU A 120 -9.47 26.11 3.03
CA GLU A 120 -9.59 27.16 4.05
C GLU A 120 -9.55 28.59 3.47
N GLN A 121 -8.85 28.75 2.34
CA GLN A 121 -8.74 30.02 1.62
C GLN A 121 -9.95 30.28 0.70
N SER A 122 -10.85 29.31 0.56
CA SER A 122 -12.04 29.42 -0.27
C SER A 122 -13.07 30.36 0.36
N THR A 123 -13.59 31.29 -0.45
CA THR A 123 -14.66 32.21 -0.04
C THR A 123 -15.78 32.20 -1.09
N THR A 124 -16.97 32.64 -0.71
CA THR A 124 -18.10 32.75 -1.65
C THR A 124 -17.82 33.70 -2.82
N GLN A 125 -16.99 34.73 -2.61
CA GLN A 125 -16.61 35.70 -3.65
C GLN A 125 -15.46 35.17 -4.52
N LYS A 126 -14.58 34.34 -3.95
CA LYS A 126 -13.43 33.74 -4.63
C LYS A 126 -13.33 32.26 -4.24
N PRO A 127 -14.19 31.39 -4.80
CA PRO A 127 -14.10 29.96 -4.54
C PRO A 127 -12.76 29.38 -5.01
N ASN A 128 -12.17 28.52 -4.18
CA ASN A 128 -10.97 27.79 -4.57
C ASN A 128 -11.40 26.48 -5.24
N GLU A 129 -11.00 26.27 -6.47
CA GLU A 129 -11.38 25.11 -7.27
C GLU A 129 -10.56 23.85 -6.97
N ASN A 130 -9.46 23.97 -6.22
CA ASN A 130 -8.51 22.88 -6.07
C ASN A 130 -9.15 21.62 -5.47
N LEU A 131 -9.80 21.73 -4.30
CA LEU A 131 -10.50 20.61 -3.69
C LEU A 131 -11.62 20.07 -4.61
N ALA A 132 -12.36 20.93 -5.30
CA ALA A 132 -13.44 20.50 -6.22
C ALA A 132 -12.89 19.71 -7.41
N ARG A 133 -11.79 20.17 -7.99
CA ARG A 133 -11.12 19.53 -9.12
C ARG A 133 -10.61 18.15 -8.74
N GLU A 134 -9.80 18.07 -7.67
CA GLU A 134 -9.23 16.81 -7.21
C GLU A 134 -10.30 15.81 -6.77
N PHE A 135 -11.41 16.30 -6.18
CA PHE A 135 -12.54 15.48 -5.82
C PHE A 135 -13.15 14.76 -7.03
N LEU A 136 -13.32 15.47 -8.15
CA LEU A 136 -13.89 14.91 -9.38
C LEU A 136 -12.87 14.05 -10.13
N GLU A 137 -11.64 14.54 -10.24
CA GLU A 137 -10.60 13.93 -11.07
C GLU A 137 -9.94 12.72 -10.42
N LEU A 138 -9.49 12.87 -9.15
CA LEU A 138 -8.69 11.84 -8.49
C LEU A 138 -9.48 10.96 -7.53
N PHE A 139 -10.60 11.47 -6.97
CA PHE A 139 -11.27 10.74 -5.90
C PHE A 139 -12.59 10.08 -6.33
N SER A 140 -13.19 10.46 -7.47
CA SER A 140 -14.53 9.96 -7.78
C SER A 140 -14.82 9.57 -9.23
N LEU A 141 -14.63 10.42 -10.22
CA LEU A 141 -15.06 10.18 -11.58
C LEU A 141 -13.92 9.86 -12.56
N GLY A 142 -12.74 10.40 -12.33
CA GLY A 142 -11.63 10.37 -13.27
C GLY A 142 -11.74 11.44 -14.36
N GLU A 143 -10.62 11.76 -14.99
CA GLU A 143 -10.53 12.76 -16.04
C GLU A 143 -11.50 12.51 -17.21
N GLY A 144 -12.10 13.57 -17.73
CA GLY A 144 -12.99 13.52 -18.88
C GLY A 144 -14.48 13.23 -18.58
N ASN A 145 -14.83 12.91 -17.33
CA ASN A 145 -16.21 12.59 -16.93
C ASN A 145 -16.95 13.76 -16.26
N TYR A 146 -16.41 14.95 -16.32
CA TYR A 146 -16.98 16.19 -15.78
C TYR A 146 -16.51 17.38 -16.63
N SER A 147 -17.17 18.51 -16.48
CA SER A 147 -16.81 19.77 -17.13
C SER A 147 -16.23 20.78 -16.13
N GLU A 148 -15.55 21.81 -16.67
CA GLU A 148 -15.10 22.96 -15.88
C GLU A 148 -16.25 23.67 -15.14
N ASN A 149 -17.48 23.58 -15.66
CA ASN A 149 -18.64 24.19 -15.01
C ASN A 149 -19.04 23.42 -13.74
N GLU A 150 -18.95 22.10 -13.75
CA GLU A 150 -19.19 21.26 -12.56
C GLU A 150 -18.16 21.50 -11.48
N ILE A 151 -16.88 21.64 -11.84
CA ILE A 151 -15.82 22.03 -10.90
C ILE A 151 -16.17 23.36 -10.25
N LYS A 152 -16.46 24.41 -11.05
CA LYS A 152 -16.79 25.74 -10.57
C LYS A 152 -18.03 25.76 -9.69
N ASN A 153 -19.05 25.00 -10.04
CA ASN A 153 -20.29 24.93 -9.28
C ASN A 153 -20.10 24.18 -7.96
N PHE A 154 -19.32 23.09 -7.95
CA PHE A 154 -18.95 22.42 -6.70
C PHE A 154 -18.08 23.33 -5.81
N ALA A 155 -17.08 23.99 -6.38
CA ALA A 155 -16.22 24.92 -5.66
C ALA A 155 -17.00 26.03 -4.93
N LYS A 156 -18.13 26.48 -5.46
CA LYS A 156 -19.01 27.47 -4.80
C LYS A 156 -19.72 26.92 -3.55
N LYS A 157 -19.78 25.60 -3.36
CA LYS A 157 -20.42 24.95 -2.21
C LYS A 157 -19.43 24.56 -1.11
N LEU A 158 -18.13 24.60 -1.40
CA LEU A 158 -17.08 24.22 -0.45
C LEU A 158 -16.65 25.30 0.55
N PRO A 159 -16.87 26.64 0.30
CA PRO A 159 -16.65 27.64 1.33
C PRO A 159 -17.44 27.35 2.59
N GLY A 160 -16.79 27.46 3.75
CA GLY A 160 -17.36 27.09 5.04
C GLY A 160 -16.90 25.74 5.56
N HIS A 161 -16.53 24.79 4.70
CA HIS A 161 -15.83 23.60 5.12
C HIS A 161 -14.39 23.97 5.47
N GLY A 162 -14.05 23.99 6.74
CA GLY A 162 -12.77 24.45 7.26
C GLY A 162 -12.37 23.71 8.52
N ILE A 163 -11.36 24.22 9.20
CA ILE A 163 -10.88 23.68 10.47
C ILE A 163 -10.95 24.73 11.59
N ASN A 164 -11.15 24.27 12.80
CA ASN A 164 -10.90 25.07 13.98
C ASN A 164 -9.40 25.02 14.27
N HIS A 165 -8.71 26.15 14.15
CA HIS A 165 -7.25 26.22 14.31
C HIS A 165 -6.76 25.89 15.72
N VAL A 166 -7.63 25.98 16.74
CA VAL A 166 -7.26 25.63 18.13
C VAL A 166 -7.34 24.13 18.35
N SER A 167 -8.46 23.50 17.95
CA SER A 167 -8.67 22.07 18.13
C SER A 167 -8.14 21.22 16.98
N GLN A 168 -7.83 21.82 15.82
CA GLN A 168 -7.48 21.20 14.56
C GLN A 168 -8.55 20.21 14.02
N ASN A 169 -9.77 20.31 14.50
CA ASN A 169 -10.90 19.51 14.03
C ASN A 169 -11.64 20.22 12.90
N TYR A 170 -12.32 19.42 12.08
CA TYR A 170 -13.27 19.95 11.11
C TYR A 170 -14.31 20.85 11.78
N GLN A 171 -14.60 21.96 11.12
CA GLN A 171 -15.68 22.88 11.52
C GLN A 171 -16.36 23.43 10.27
N LEU A 172 -17.70 23.37 10.25
CA LEU A 172 -18.51 24.04 9.24
C LEU A 172 -18.83 25.48 9.72
N PHE A 173 -18.37 26.47 8.95
CA PHE A 173 -18.62 27.88 9.19
C PHE A 173 -19.84 28.32 8.36
N ASN A 174 -21.06 28.14 8.88
CA ASN A 174 -22.31 28.37 8.17
C ASN A 174 -22.44 29.75 7.49
N TYR A 175 -21.84 30.78 8.07
CA TYR A 175 -21.84 32.15 7.50
C TYR A 175 -21.02 32.27 6.19
N LYS A 176 -20.20 31.27 5.86
CA LYS A 176 -19.44 31.20 4.62
C LYS A 176 -20.12 30.30 3.56
N VAL A 177 -21.18 29.60 3.90
CA VAL A 177 -21.84 28.64 2.99
C VAL A 177 -22.74 29.44 2.02
N SER A 178 -22.64 29.10 0.73
CA SER A 178 -23.50 29.70 -0.31
C SER A 178 -24.87 29.02 -0.33
N GLY A 179 -25.95 29.80 -0.15
CA GLY A 179 -27.34 29.33 -0.31
C GLY A 179 -27.82 29.31 -1.77
N GLN A 180 -26.96 29.60 -2.76
CA GLN A 180 -27.34 29.62 -4.16
C GLN A 180 -27.65 28.21 -4.66
N LYS A 181 -28.79 28.03 -5.36
CA LYS A 181 -29.11 26.82 -6.10
C LYS A 181 -28.29 26.76 -7.39
N LEU A 182 -27.61 25.65 -7.63
CA LEU A 182 -26.71 25.44 -8.76
C LEU A 182 -27.09 24.15 -9.49
N SER A 183 -26.49 23.88 -10.63
CA SER A 183 -26.74 22.65 -11.40
C SER A 183 -25.45 21.94 -11.76
N ALA A 184 -25.49 20.60 -11.78
CA ALA A 184 -24.42 19.71 -12.27
C ALA A 184 -25.05 18.43 -12.85
N PHE A 185 -24.44 17.87 -13.86
CA PHE A 185 -24.91 16.62 -14.50
C PHE A 185 -26.40 16.64 -14.86
N GLY A 186 -26.93 17.81 -15.26
CA GLY A 186 -28.34 18.02 -15.61
C GLY A 186 -29.31 18.07 -14.43
N GLN A 187 -28.87 18.12 -13.20
CA GLN A 187 -29.65 18.17 -11.96
C GLN A 187 -29.30 19.38 -11.11
N GLU A 188 -30.24 19.82 -10.28
CA GLU A 188 -30.00 20.93 -9.34
C GLU A 188 -29.55 20.43 -7.99
N PHE A 189 -28.76 21.27 -7.29
CA PHE A 189 -28.26 20.99 -5.92
C PHE A 189 -28.08 22.31 -5.14
N GLU A 190 -28.19 22.22 -3.81
CA GLU A 190 -28.08 23.36 -2.90
C GLU A 190 -26.92 23.25 -1.90
N SER A 191 -26.40 22.03 -1.66
CA SER A 191 -25.31 21.76 -0.72
C SER A 191 -24.15 20.99 -1.37
N ALA A 192 -23.01 20.93 -0.69
CA ALA A 192 -21.88 20.11 -1.11
C ALA A 192 -22.24 18.61 -1.06
N GLU A 193 -22.99 18.20 -0.04
CA GLU A 193 -23.46 16.83 0.11
C GLU A 193 -24.36 16.40 -1.04
N GLU A 194 -25.31 17.25 -1.46
CA GLU A 194 -26.18 16.95 -2.61
C GLU A 194 -25.38 16.84 -3.92
N PHE A 195 -24.37 17.70 -4.11
CA PHE A 195 -23.47 17.55 -5.25
C PHE A 195 -22.74 16.19 -5.23
N ILE A 196 -22.25 15.76 -4.07
CA ILE A 196 -21.60 14.47 -3.93
C ILE A 196 -22.57 13.31 -4.23
N ASP A 197 -23.84 13.43 -3.85
CA ASP A 197 -24.86 12.45 -4.20
C ASP A 197 -25.04 12.35 -5.72
N LEU A 198 -25.01 13.47 -6.46
CA LEU A 198 -25.03 13.45 -7.93
C LEU A 198 -23.81 12.72 -8.52
N VAL A 199 -22.62 12.95 -7.94
CA VAL A 199 -21.37 12.27 -8.33
C VAL A 199 -21.46 10.76 -8.10
N ILE A 200 -21.97 10.32 -6.96
CA ILE A 200 -22.12 8.89 -6.61
C ILE A 200 -23.05 8.18 -7.59
N HIS A 201 -24.10 8.86 -8.06
CA HIS A 201 -25.03 8.30 -9.03
C HIS A 201 -24.53 8.38 -10.49
N HIS A 202 -23.46 9.14 -10.75
CA HIS A 202 -22.87 9.23 -12.09
C HIS A 202 -22.31 7.86 -12.55
N PRO A 203 -22.54 7.45 -13.82
CA PRO A 203 -22.05 6.15 -14.32
C PRO A 203 -20.56 5.92 -14.11
N ALA A 204 -19.73 6.93 -14.37
CA ALA A 204 -18.28 6.83 -14.23
C ALA A 204 -17.79 6.55 -12.79
N PHE A 205 -18.58 6.86 -11.75
CA PHE A 205 -18.19 6.65 -10.36
C PHE A 205 -17.89 5.18 -10.06
N GLY A 206 -18.82 4.29 -10.41
CA GLY A 206 -18.63 2.85 -10.21
C GLY A 206 -17.47 2.29 -11.03
N GLU A 207 -17.32 2.77 -12.28
CA GLU A 207 -16.24 2.34 -13.16
C GLU A 207 -14.86 2.77 -12.65
N PHE A 208 -14.73 4.01 -12.22
CA PHE A 208 -13.45 4.56 -11.72
C PHE A 208 -12.90 3.75 -10.55
N ILE A 209 -13.73 3.48 -9.55
CA ILE A 209 -13.32 2.72 -8.37
C ILE A 209 -13.09 1.23 -8.70
N SER A 210 -13.94 0.64 -9.55
CA SER A 210 -13.77 -0.75 -10.01
C SER A 210 -12.48 -0.94 -10.81
N LYS A 211 -12.13 -0.01 -11.70
CA LYS A 211 -10.86 -0.01 -12.42
C LYS A 211 -9.66 0.12 -11.47
N LYS A 212 -9.74 0.96 -10.42
CA LYS A 212 -8.69 1.08 -9.40
C LYS A 212 -8.44 -0.26 -8.72
N PHE A 213 -9.48 -1.01 -8.36
CA PHE A 213 -9.34 -2.36 -7.80
C PHE A 213 -8.76 -3.34 -8.79
N TYR A 214 -9.17 -3.30 -10.04
CA TYR A 214 -8.63 -4.16 -11.08
C TYR A 214 -7.13 -3.95 -11.27
N TYR A 215 -6.67 -2.70 -11.38
CA TYR A 215 -5.25 -2.38 -11.55
C TYR A 215 -4.41 -2.72 -10.32
N GLU A 216 -4.98 -2.60 -9.13
CA GLU A 216 -4.26 -2.91 -7.89
C GLU A 216 -4.10 -4.41 -7.65
N PHE A 217 -5.09 -5.22 -8.04
CA PHE A 217 -5.15 -6.63 -7.65
C PHE A 217 -5.05 -7.63 -8.80
N ILE A 218 -5.34 -7.23 -10.04
CA ILE A 218 -5.47 -8.15 -11.17
C ILE A 218 -4.39 -7.92 -12.23
N ASP A 219 -4.44 -6.78 -12.95
CA ASP A 219 -3.58 -6.52 -14.11
C ASP A 219 -3.42 -5.01 -14.32
N LEU A 220 -2.30 -4.61 -14.93
CA LEU A 220 -2.03 -3.21 -15.31
C LEU A 220 -2.61 -2.84 -16.68
N ASN A 221 -3.15 -3.80 -17.42
CA ASN A 221 -3.87 -3.57 -18.66
C ASN A 221 -5.35 -3.29 -18.37
N GLU A 222 -6.03 -2.64 -19.30
CA GLU A 222 -7.47 -2.38 -19.17
C GLU A 222 -8.26 -3.69 -18.92
N PRO A 223 -9.25 -3.66 -18.00
CA PRO A 223 -10.17 -4.79 -17.83
C PRO A 223 -10.97 -5.05 -19.10
N SER A 224 -11.39 -6.30 -19.31
CA SER A 224 -12.42 -6.59 -20.30
C SER A 224 -13.75 -5.95 -19.90
N GLU A 225 -14.63 -5.71 -20.89
CA GLU A 225 -15.97 -5.19 -20.59
C GLU A 225 -16.76 -6.12 -19.63
N GLU A 226 -16.56 -7.45 -19.76
CA GLU A 226 -17.15 -8.46 -18.87
C GLU A 226 -16.64 -8.31 -17.45
N ASP A 227 -15.30 -8.29 -17.26
CA ASP A 227 -14.70 -8.15 -15.92
C ASP A 227 -15.11 -6.84 -15.26
N LEU A 228 -15.05 -5.73 -16.01
CA LEU A 228 -15.46 -4.42 -15.50
C LEU A 228 -16.95 -4.40 -15.12
N GLY A 229 -17.80 -4.96 -15.98
CA GLY A 229 -19.25 -5.08 -15.72
C GLY A 229 -19.56 -5.84 -14.43
N ILE A 230 -18.87 -6.96 -14.18
CA ILE A 230 -18.99 -7.73 -12.93
C ILE A 230 -18.62 -6.88 -11.71
N LEU A 231 -17.50 -6.16 -11.78
CA LEU A 231 -17.04 -5.32 -10.66
C LEU A 231 -17.99 -4.16 -10.39
N VAL A 232 -18.39 -3.45 -11.43
CA VAL A 232 -19.30 -2.30 -11.31
C VAL A 232 -20.68 -2.73 -10.77
N SER A 233 -21.23 -3.82 -11.28
CA SER A 233 -22.53 -4.35 -10.80
C SER A 233 -22.41 -4.77 -9.32
N SER A 234 -21.38 -5.54 -8.97
CA SER A 234 -21.17 -5.95 -7.57
C SER A 234 -21.03 -4.75 -6.64
N PHE A 235 -20.32 -3.71 -7.06
CA PHE A 235 -20.09 -2.52 -6.25
C PHE A 235 -21.37 -1.71 -6.04
N ARG A 236 -22.16 -1.50 -7.10
CA ARG A 236 -23.40 -0.73 -7.04
C ARG A 236 -24.53 -1.45 -6.31
N GLU A 237 -24.72 -2.75 -6.62
CA GLU A 237 -25.80 -3.57 -6.04
C GLU A 237 -25.60 -3.87 -4.54
N ASN A 238 -24.38 -3.70 -4.03
CA ASN A 238 -24.07 -3.84 -2.62
C ASN A 238 -23.76 -2.49 -1.93
N ASP A 239 -24.48 -1.42 -2.33
CA ASP A 239 -24.40 -0.10 -1.72
C ASP A 239 -22.96 0.42 -1.60
N PHE A 240 -22.18 0.29 -2.66
CA PHE A 240 -20.78 0.72 -2.73
C PHE A 240 -19.87 0.11 -1.66
N SER A 241 -20.16 -1.12 -1.23
CA SER A 241 -19.37 -1.85 -0.25
C SER A 241 -17.98 -2.19 -0.79
N ILE A 242 -16.93 -1.70 -0.14
CA ILE A 242 -15.53 -1.95 -0.47
C ILE A 242 -15.21 -3.44 -0.35
N ILE A 243 -15.73 -4.11 0.69
CA ILE A 243 -15.53 -5.57 0.85
C ILE A 243 -16.14 -6.34 -0.30
N LYS A 244 -17.36 -6.00 -0.73
CA LYS A 244 -18.04 -6.71 -1.83
C LYS A 244 -17.33 -6.48 -3.16
N LEU A 245 -16.82 -5.28 -3.40
CA LEU A 245 -15.96 -5.02 -4.55
C LEU A 245 -14.66 -5.84 -4.49
N PHE A 246 -14.02 -5.92 -3.33
CA PHE A 246 -12.82 -6.74 -3.15
C PHE A 246 -13.11 -8.23 -3.37
N GLU A 247 -14.20 -8.76 -2.82
CA GLU A 247 -14.65 -10.14 -3.03
C GLU A 247 -14.91 -10.43 -4.51
N ALA A 248 -15.62 -9.55 -5.21
CA ALA A 248 -15.83 -9.65 -6.65
C ALA A 248 -14.49 -9.66 -7.42
N THR A 249 -13.57 -8.77 -7.04
CA THR A 249 -12.25 -8.65 -7.67
C THR A 249 -11.45 -9.95 -7.57
N ILE A 250 -11.34 -10.55 -6.40
CA ILE A 250 -10.61 -11.81 -6.22
C ILE A 250 -11.38 -13.03 -6.75
N SER A 251 -12.67 -12.88 -7.10
CA SER A 251 -13.50 -13.93 -7.70
C SER A 251 -13.40 -13.95 -9.23
N LEU A 252 -12.85 -12.91 -9.86
CA LEU A 252 -12.64 -12.90 -11.29
C LEU A 252 -11.74 -14.05 -11.74
N LYS A 253 -12.08 -14.70 -12.86
CA LYS A 253 -11.28 -15.78 -13.44
C LYS A 253 -9.84 -15.31 -13.72
N LYS A 254 -9.69 -14.07 -14.15
CA LYS A 254 -8.40 -13.43 -14.44
C LYS A 254 -7.47 -13.39 -13.23
N PHE A 255 -7.99 -13.22 -12.00
CA PHE A 255 -7.19 -13.27 -10.77
C PHE A 255 -6.48 -14.63 -10.59
N TRP A 256 -7.14 -15.73 -10.97
CA TRP A 256 -6.63 -17.08 -10.80
C TRP A 256 -5.90 -17.64 -12.03
N ASP A 257 -5.89 -16.88 -13.14
CA ASP A 257 -5.21 -17.29 -14.37
C ASP A 257 -3.69 -17.40 -14.13
N GLN A 258 -3.13 -18.55 -14.51
CA GLN A 258 -1.71 -18.85 -14.39
C GLN A 258 -0.86 -17.86 -15.22
N ASN A 259 -1.38 -17.40 -16.37
CA ASN A 259 -0.68 -16.45 -17.23
C ASN A 259 -0.66 -15.03 -16.63
N ASN A 260 -1.57 -14.75 -15.72
CA ASN A 260 -1.66 -13.46 -15.02
C ASN A 260 -0.80 -13.40 -13.75
N ARG A 261 -0.15 -14.51 -13.38
CA ARG A 261 0.71 -14.54 -12.18
C ARG A 261 1.97 -13.70 -12.37
N LEU A 262 2.33 -12.92 -11.36
CA LEU A 262 3.52 -12.07 -11.32
C LEU A 262 3.55 -10.99 -12.42
N THR A 263 2.40 -10.55 -12.89
CA THR A 263 2.28 -9.42 -13.82
C THR A 263 2.30 -8.08 -13.11
N LEU A 264 1.78 -8.02 -11.89
CA LEU A 264 1.79 -6.82 -11.06
C LEU A 264 3.18 -6.52 -10.51
N VAL A 265 3.52 -5.24 -10.52
CA VAL A 265 4.76 -4.71 -9.97
C VAL A 265 4.51 -4.24 -8.54
N LYS A 266 5.16 -4.87 -7.58
CA LYS A 266 5.05 -4.46 -6.18
C LYS A 266 5.56 -3.04 -5.96
N SER A 267 4.80 -2.23 -5.22
CA SER A 267 5.28 -0.98 -4.68
C SER A 267 6.48 -1.21 -3.73
N PRO A 268 7.30 -0.20 -3.42
CA PRO A 268 8.39 -0.35 -2.45
C PRO A 268 7.94 -0.87 -1.09
N ILE A 269 6.81 -0.39 -0.57
CA ILE A 269 6.24 -0.85 0.70
C ILE A 269 5.86 -2.33 0.61
N GLU A 270 5.15 -2.76 -0.43
CA GLU A 270 4.79 -4.16 -0.63
C GLU A 270 6.03 -5.05 -0.80
N LEU A 271 7.03 -4.56 -1.52
CA LEU A 271 8.26 -5.31 -1.75
C LEU A 271 9.05 -5.49 -0.46
N VAL A 272 9.31 -4.42 0.27
CA VAL A 272 10.16 -4.44 1.49
C VAL A 272 9.44 -5.15 2.63
N PHE A 273 8.22 -4.73 2.96
CA PHE A 273 7.49 -5.30 4.10
C PHE A 273 6.96 -6.70 3.80
N GLY A 274 6.52 -6.96 2.57
CA GLY A 274 6.14 -8.30 2.14
C GLY A 274 7.32 -9.28 2.20
N THR A 275 8.50 -8.86 1.77
CA THR A 275 9.74 -9.66 1.91
C THR A 275 10.06 -9.89 3.38
N ALA A 276 10.03 -8.85 4.22
CA ALA A 276 10.31 -8.96 5.65
C ALA A 276 9.34 -9.94 6.34
N ARG A 277 8.05 -9.91 6.00
CA ARG A 277 7.04 -10.86 6.51
C ARG A 277 7.33 -12.29 6.06
N THR A 278 7.59 -12.49 4.78
CA THR A 278 7.84 -13.82 4.18
C THR A 278 9.08 -14.48 4.80
N ILE A 279 10.14 -13.72 4.95
CA ILE A 279 11.40 -14.17 5.56
C ILE A 279 11.22 -14.38 7.07
N GLY A 280 10.26 -13.68 7.68
CA GLY A 280 10.01 -13.72 9.11
C GLY A 280 11.23 -13.23 9.90
N ILE A 281 11.76 -12.07 9.54
CA ILE A 281 12.94 -11.47 10.19
C ILE A 281 12.71 -11.42 11.69
N LYS A 282 13.56 -12.12 12.45
CA LYS A 282 13.54 -12.03 13.92
C LYS A 282 14.01 -10.64 14.33
N GLY A 283 13.27 -10.00 15.23
CA GLY A 283 13.65 -8.71 15.80
C GLY A 283 13.22 -7.48 15.00
N TRP A 284 12.35 -7.61 13.97
CA TRP A 284 11.74 -6.43 13.33
C TRP A 284 10.95 -5.54 14.30
N LYS A 285 10.60 -6.07 15.49
CA LYS A 285 10.02 -5.27 16.59
C LYS A 285 10.99 -4.26 17.19
N LYS A 286 12.31 -4.46 17.01
CA LYS A 286 13.32 -3.48 17.44
C LYS A 286 13.28 -2.25 16.53
N GLN A 287 13.40 -1.08 17.14
CA GLN A 287 13.31 0.21 16.46
C GLN A 287 14.30 0.36 15.30
N ASP A 288 15.55 -0.07 15.49
CA ASP A 288 16.58 0.01 14.45
C ASP A 288 16.21 -0.77 13.18
N ASN A 289 15.59 -1.95 13.33
CA ASN A 289 15.15 -2.75 12.20
C ASN A 289 13.97 -2.11 11.46
N LEU A 290 13.05 -1.45 12.20
CA LEU A 290 11.94 -0.71 11.59
C LEU A 290 12.45 0.51 10.83
N SER A 291 13.34 1.29 11.44
CA SER A 291 13.98 2.45 10.80
C SER A 291 14.65 2.06 9.49
N TRP A 292 15.31 0.91 9.49
CA TRP A 292 15.96 0.41 8.30
C TRP A 292 14.97 -0.02 7.20
N LEU A 293 13.88 -0.72 7.53
CA LEU A 293 12.84 -1.07 6.57
C LEU A 293 12.18 0.17 5.96
N MET A 294 11.89 1.17 6.77
CA MET A 294 11.34 2.46 6.33
C MET A 294 12.33 3.21 5.43
N PHE A 295 13.61 3.22 5.81
CA PHE A 295 14.66 3.79 4.96
C PHE A 295 14.70 3.12 3.58
N LEU A 296 14.55 1.81 3.49
CA LEU A 296 14.52 1.09 2.22
C LEU A 296 13.31 1.49 1.36
N THR A 297 12.11 1.62 1.94
CA THR A 297 10.94 2.03 1.18
C THR A 297 11.10 3.44 0.61
N LYS A 298 11.62 4.35 1.42
CA LYS A 298 11.94 5.72 1.01
C LYS A 298 13.01 5.77 -0.08
N ASP A 299 14.11 5.02 0.07
CA ASP A 299 15.19 4.95 -0.92
C ASP A 299 14.73 4.31 -2.25
N PHE A 300 13.72 3.45 -2.20
CA PHE A 300 13.06 2.88 -3.37
C PHE A 300 11.96 3.78 -3.95
N GLY A 301 11.80 4.99 -3.42
CA GLY A 301 10.92 6.03 -3.94
C GLY A 301 9.54 6.11 -3.29
N GLN A 302 9.25 5.32 -2.23
CA GLN A 302 7.98 5.39 -1.51
C GLN A 302 8.22 5.73 -0.04
N ASP A 303 8.12 7.01 0.29
CA ASP A 303 8.22 7.53 1.65
C ASP A 303 6.83 7.51 2.28
N LEU A 304 6.60 6.60 3.23
CA LEU A 304 5.30 6.47 3.90
C LEU A 304 4.86 7.82 4.49
N PHE A 305 3.62 8.22 4.26
CA PHE A 305 3.03 9.51 4.63
C PHE A 305 3.56 10.74 3.88
N ASN A 306 4.36 10.52 2.83
CA ASN A 306 4.87 11.64 2.06
C ASN A 306 4.80 11.37 0.54
N PRO A 307 3.59 11.24 -0.02
CA PRO A 307 3.41 11.10 -1.45
C PRO A 307 3.99 12.31 -2.19
N PRO A 308 4.49 12.14 -3.42
CA PRO A 308 5.12 13.23 -4.17
C PRO A 308 4.15 14.37 -4.55
N ASN A 309 2.86 14.05 -4.68
CA ASN A 309 1.78 15.00 -4.99
C ASN A 309 0.42 14.43 -4.56
N ILE A 310 -0.66 15.15 -4.86
CA ILE A 310 -2.04 14.77 -4.51
C ILE A 310 -2.52 13.51 -5.26
N ALA A 311 -1.98 13.19 -6.43
CA ALA A 311 -2.31 11.98 -7.17
C ALA A 311 -1.68 10.70 -6.57
N GLY A 312 -0.93 10.83 -5.48
CA GLY A 312 -0.32 9.70 -4.78
C GLY A 312 1.06 9.32 -5.28
N TRP A 313 1.44 8.06 -5.03
CA TRP A 313 2.70 7.49 -5.47
C TRP A 313 2.60 6.93 -6.90
N PRO A 314 3.75 6.79 -7.59
CA PRO A 314 3.78 6.07 -8.86
C PRO A 314 3.18 4.66 -8.75
N THR A 315 2.63 4.15 -9.83
CA THR A 315 2.01 2.83 -9.88
C THR A 315 2.63 1.92 -10.94
N GLY A 316 2.50 0.62 -10.75
CA GLY A 316 2.83 -0.37 -11.76
C GLY A 316 4.27 -0.28 -12.27
N LYS A 317 4.43 -0.17 -13.59
CA LYS A 317 5.75 -0.18 -14.26
C LYS A 317 6.63 1.04 -13.94
N GLN A 318 6.07 2.12 -13.44
CA GLN A 318 6.84 3.31 -13.04
C GLN A 318 7.86 2.99 -11.93
N TRP A 319 7.58 1.98 -11.10
CA TRP A 319 8.50 1.46 -10.09
C TRP A 319 9.71 0.73 -10.67
N LEU A 320 9.74 0.44 -11.96
CA LEU A 320 10.81 -0.29 -12.65
C LEU A 320 11.74 0.64 -13.46
N SER A 321 11.80 1.93 -13.16
CA SER A 321 12.79 2.82 -13.75
C SER A 321 14.21 2.27 -13.48
N GLY A 322 15.15 2.47 -14.41
CA GLY A 322 16.47 1.82 -14.37
C GLY A 322 17.21 2.00 -13.06
N GLN A 323 17.22 3.22 -12.51
CA GLN A 323 17.87 3.52 -11.21
C GLN A 323 17.16 2.86 -10.03
N LEU A 324 15.82 2.86 -10.01
CA LEU A 324 15.05 2.23 -8.93
C LEU A 324 15.19 0.71 -8.96
N LEU A 325 15.21 0.12 -10.15
CA LEU A 325 15.39 -1.32 -10.31
C LEU A 325 16.77 -1.77 -9.81
N GLU A 326 17.83 -1.04 -10.18
CA GLU A 326 19.18 -1.32 -9.71
C GLU A 326 19.28 -1.22 -8.17
N LYS A 327 18.76 -0.14 -7.59
CA LYS A 327 18.71 0.03 -6.13
C LYS A 327 17.97 -1.11 -5.43
N ARG A 328 16.79 -1.48 -5.93
CA ARG A 328 15.99 -2.60 -5.39
C ARG A 328 16.79 -3.90 -5.41
N MET A 329 17.40 -4.22 -6.53
CA MET A 329 18.17 -5.47 -6.67
C MET A 329 19.38 -5.52 -5.76
N LEU A 330 20.20 -4.46 -5.73
CA LEU A 330 21.41 -4.41 -4.92
C LEU A 330 21.09 -4.45 -3.42
N LYS A 331 20.15 -3.62 -2.97
CA LYS A 331 19.84 -3.52 -1.53
C LYS A 331 19.06 -4.70 -1.00
N LEU A 332 18.10 -5.24 -1.77
CA LEU A 332 17.42 -6.47 -1.35
C LEU A 332 18.41 -7.65 -1.26
N LYS A 333 19.32 -7.78 -2.21
CA LYS A 333 20.35 -8.81 -2.17
C LYS A 333 21.27 -8.64 -0.95
N THR A 334 21.73 -7.44 -0.67
CA THR A 334 22.69 -7.19 0.40
C THR A 334 22.05 -7.40 1.79
N HIS A 335 20.82 -6.97 1.94
CA HIS A 335 20.17 -6.89 3.25
C HIS A 335 19.25 -8.08 3.56
N PHE A 336 18.62 -8.64 2.53
CA PHE A 336 17.86 -9.88 2.64
C PHE A 336 18.66 -11.06 2.10
N SER A 337 19.97 -11.11 2.40
CA SER A 337 20.80 -12.22 1.94
C SER A 337 20.23 -13.55 2.43
N LEU A 338 20.34 -14.57 1.59
CA LEU A 338 19.89 -15.93 1.90
C LEU A 338 20.53 -16.50 3.18
N SER A 339 21.66 -15.95 3.62
CA SER A 339 22.25 -16.29 4.92
C SER A 339 21.34 -15.93 6.12
N ASN A 340 20.53 -14.87 6.00
CA ASN A 340 19.53 -14.52 7.01
C ASN A 340 18.26 -15.37 6.90
N LEU A 341 17.94 -15.88 5.69
CA LEU A 341 16.86 -16.82 5.44
C LEU A 341 17.12 -18.21 6.02
N LEU A 342 18.36 -18.62 5.97
CA LEU A 342 18.82 -19.94 6.39
C LEU A 342 19.39 -19.93 7.82
N ASN A 343 18.95 -19.00 8.68
CA ASN A 343 19.32 -19.05 10.09
C ASN A 343 18.99 -20.48 10.61
N PRO A 344 20.02 -21.27 11.02
CA PRO A 344 19.85 -22.67 11.39
C PRO A 344 18.78 -22.89 12.47
N ASN A 345 18.64 -21.95 13.39
CA ASN A 345 17.61 -22.00 14.44
C ASN A 345 16.17 -21.87 13.93
N LYS A 346 15.95 -21.33 12.75
CA LYS A 346 14.61 -21.20 12.15
C LYS A 346 14.27 -22.38 11.25
N SER A 347 15.25 -22.90 10.53
CA SER A 347 15.11 -24.15 9.79
C SER A 347 14.84 -25.34 10.73
N GLU A 348 15.45 -25.38 11.94
CA GLU A 348 15.13 -26.39 12.95
C GLU A 348 13.68 -26.35 13.46
N ASN A 349 13.11 -25.15 13.65
CA ASN A 349 11.72 -25.02 14.09
C ASN A 349 10.71 -25.38 12.99
N LEU A 350 11.02 -25.09 11.73
CA LEU A 350 10.20 -25.50 10.58
C LEU A 350 10.33 -27.02 10.30
N LEU A 351 11.53 -27.60 10.56
CA LEU A 351 11.74 -29.05 10.47
C LEU A 351 11.11 -29.79 11.65
N LYS A 352 11.02 -29.19 12.84
CA LYS A 352 10.32 -29.75 14.00
C LYS A 352 8.79 -29.72 13.84
N GLN A 353 8.23 -28.78 13.05
CA GLN A 353 6.81 -28.79 12.72
C GLN A 353 6.43 -29.89 11.72
N ASN A 354 7.38 -30.35 10.87
CA ASN A 354 7.24 -31.52 10.01
C ASN A 354 7.97 -32.70 10.65
N SER A 355 7.41 -33.25 11.70
CA SER A 355 8.03 -34.21 12.62
C SER A 355 8.49 -35.57 12.04
N ASN A 356 8.45 -35.76 10.72
CA ASN A 356 8.88 -36.99 10.06
C ASN A 356 10.15 -36.88 9.20
N SER A 357 10.77 -35.68 9.05
CA SER A 357 12.00 -35.58 8.26
C SER A 357 13.26 -35.68 9.13
N LYS A 358 14.02 -36.74 8.97
CA LYS A 358 15.30 -37.02 9.62
C LYS A 358 16.51 -36.28 8.96
N LEU A 359 16.24 -35.17 8.27
CA LEU A 359 17.22 -34.38 7.52
C LEU A 359 17.58 -33.09 8.23
N LYS A 360 18.89 -32.79 8.41
CA LYS A 360 19.38 -31.54 9.01
C LYS A 360 20.28 -30.77 8.04
N ILE A 361 20.03 -29.47 7.86
CA ILE A 361 20.94 -28.61 7.11
C ILE A 361 22.13 -28.27 8.02
N GLN A 362 23.35 -28.70 7.67
CA GLN A 362 24.56 -28.45 8.43
C GLN A 362 25.24 -27.12 8.08
N SER A 363 25.22 -26.75 6.80
CA SER A 363 25.83 -25.50 6.35
C SER A 363 25.14 -24.98 5.11
N ALA A 364 25.14 -23.67 4.94
CA ALA A 364 24.66 -23.03 3.71
C ALA A 364 25.53 -21.81 3.37
N LYS A 365 25.91 -21.69 2.10
CA LYS A 365 26.66 -20.54 1.56
C LYS A 365 25.96 -20.03 0.31
N THR A 366 25.94 -18.73 0.14
CA THR A 366 25.39 -18.07 -1.05
C THR A 366 26.49 -17.46 -1.89
N ARG A 367 26.37 -17.64 -3.19
CA ARG A 367 27.17 -16.93 -4.21
C ARG A 367 26.22 -16.39 -5.26
N SER A 368 26.57 -15.31 -5.92
CA SER A 368 25.79 -14.78 -7.02
C SER A 368 26.70 -14.33 -8.16
N SER A 369 26.26 -14.58 -9.36
CA SER A 369 26.84 -14.01 -10.58
C SER A 369 25.80 -13.11 -11.26
N TYR A 370 26.27 -12.01 -11.81
CA TYR A 370 25.44 -10.98 -12.43
C TYR A 370 25.91 -10.72 -13.86
N SER A 371 24.97 -10.59 -14.78
CA SER A 371 25.20 -10.06 -16.11
C SER A 371 24.13 -9.00 -16.44
N LYS A 372 24.32 -8.18 -17.48
CA LYS A 372 23.35 -7.17 -17.90
C LYS A 372 21.93 -7.72 -18.21
N LYS A 373 21.79 -9.03 -18.38
CA LYS A 373 20.53 -9.67 -18.79
C LYS A 373 20.02 -10.72 -17.80
N SER A 374 20.86 -11.19 -16.89
CA SER A 374 20.52 -12.28 -15.97
C SER A 374 21.23 -12.14 -14.63
N LEU A 375 20.54 -12.55 -13.60
CA LEU A 375 21.08 -12.75 -12.26
C LEU A 375 20.98 -14.23 -11.93
N THR A 376 22.10 -14.85 -11.59
CA THR A 376 22.11 -16.21 -11.05
C THR A 376 22.55 -16.15 -9.61
N VAL A 377 21.71 -16.66 -8.71
CA VAL A 377 22.01 -16.82 -7.28
C VAL A 377 22.25 -18.30 -7.04
N PHE A 378 23.42 -18.62 -6.55
CA PHE A 378 23.76 -19.99 -6.13
C PHE A 378 23.61 -20.12 -4.63
N LEU A 379 22.95 -21.19 -4.21
CA LEU A 379 22.84 -21.62 -2.84
C LEU A 379 23.58 -22.97 -2.72
N ASP A 380 24.71 -22.96 -2.03
CA ASP A 380 25.43 -24.18 -1.68
C ASP A 380 25.02 -24.57 -0.26
N PHE A 381 24.45 -25.75 -0.06
CA PHE A 381 24.09 -26.25 1.26
C PHE A 381 24.37 -27.73 1.42
N THR A 382 24.63 -28.14 2.65
CA THR A 382 24.88 -29.53 3.02
C THR A 382 23.78 -30.03 3.92
N ILE A 383 23.16 -31.13 3.53
CA ILE A 383 22.11 -31.80 4.31
C ILE A 383 22.71 -33.05 4.94
N PHE A 384 22.56 -33.20 6.26
CA PHE A 384 22.84 -34.43 6.98
C PHE A 384 21.58 -35.29 7.06
N SER A 385 21.67 -36.53 6.56
CA SER A 385 20.60 -37.53 6.71
C SER A 385 20.91 -38.38 7.96
N GLN A 386 19.97 -38.39 8.91
CA GLN A 386 20.09 -39.21 10.11
C GLN A 386 19.95 -40.72 9.81
N ASP A 387 19.20 -41.08 8.75
CA ASP A 387 18.98 -42.48 8.38
C ASP A 387 20.23 -43.11 7.77
N THR A 388 20.92 -42.38 6.90
CA THR A 388 22.13 -42.90 6.21
C THR A 388 23.43 -42.48 6.90
N LYS A 389 23.36 -41.58 7.89
CA LYS A 389 24.53 -40.94 8.55
C LYS A 389 25.50 -40.28 7.56
N THR A 390 25.00 -39.83 6.42
CA THR A 390 25.77 -39.22 5.33
C THR A 390 25.45 -37.74 5.16
N ASN A 391 26.46 -37.00 4.73
CA ASN A 391 26.36 -35.60 4.30
C ASN A 391 26.22 -35.57 2.78
N LYS A 392 25.16 -34.95 2.25
CA LYS A 392 25.06 -34.63 0.83
C LYS A 392 25.08 -33.11 0.64
N SER A 393 25.94 -32.65 -0.24
CA SER A 393 26.07 -31.24 -0.62
C SER A 393 25.26 -31.00 -1.88
N TYR A 394 24.46 -29.93 -1.89
CA TYR A 394 23.63 -29.53 -3.00
C TYR A 394 23.95 -28.10 -3.41
N LYS A 395 23.83 -27.81 -4.72
CA LYS A 395 23.92 -26.48 -5.28
C LYS A 395 22.63 -26.15 -5.95
N ILE A 396 21.95 -25.12 -5.48
CA ILE A 396 20.77 -24.57 -6.14
C ILE A 396 21.17 -23.27 -6.82
N GLY A 397 20.96 -23.19 -8.14
CA GLY A 397 21.05 -21.95 -8.89
C GLY A 397 19.65 -21.43 -9.18
N LEU A 398 19.38 -20.20 -8.81
CA LEU A 398 18.16 -19.49 -9.19
C LEU A 398 18.53 -18.51 -10.31
N ASP A 399 18.07 -18.77 -11.51
CA ASP A 399 18.28 -17.90 -12.67
C ASP A 399 17.08 -16.97 -12.84
N ALA A 400 17.32 -15.67 -12.79
CA ALA A 400 16.33 -14.66 -13.07
C ALA A 400 16.65 -13.91 -14.36
N ASN A 401 15.68 -13.81 -15.25
CA ASN A 401 15.77 -12.92 -16.41
C ASN A 401 15.36 -11.52 -15.98
N LEU A 402 16.32 -10.61 -15.98
CA LEU A 402 16.13 -9.24 -15.53
C LEU A 402 15.22 -8.41 -16.45
N GLN A 403 15.17 -8.77 -17.75
CA GLN A 403 14.29 -8.09 -18.70
C GLN A 403 12.81 -8.48 -18.53
N LYS A 404 12.56 -9.70 -18.03
CA LYS A 404 11.20 -10.23 -17.82
C LYS A 404 10.80 -10.30 -16.34
N ALA A 405 11.70 -9.93 -15.42
CA ALA A 405 11.52 -10.04 -13.98
C ALA A 405 10.97 -11.42 -13.52
N ARG A 406 11.41 -12.49 -14.18
CA ARG A 406 10.95 -13.87 -13.95
C ARG A 406 12.12 -14.76 -13.58
N PHE A 407 11.91 -15.65 -12.61
CA PHE A 407 12.79 -16.79 -12.40
C PHE A 407 12.51 -17.83 -13.49
N HIS A 408 13.57 -18.30 -14.18
CA HIS A 408 13.43 -19.22 -15.31
C HIS A 408 13.67 -20.67 -14.93
N SER A 409 14.62 -20.93 -14.06
CA SER A 409 15.02 -22.30 -13.75
C SER A 409 15.64 -22.39 -12.36
N ILE A 410 15.55 -23.58 -11.81
CA ILE A 410 16.35 -24.02 -10.65
C ILE A 410 17.39 -24.99 -11.21
N ARG A 411 18.66 -24.82 -10.85
CA ARG A 411 19.70 -25.81 -11.13
C ARG A 411 20.03 -26.55 -9.83
N LEU A 412 19.96 -27.85 -9.89
CA LEU A 412 20.38 -28.73 -8.81
C LEU A 412 21.62 -29.49 -9.30
N ASP A 413 22.75 -29.35 -8.60
CA ASP A 413 24.02 -29.99 -8.92
C ASP A 413 24.49 -29.85 -10.39
N GLY A 414 24.13 -28.72 -11.03
CA GLY A 414 24.53 -28.43 -12.40
C GLY A 414 23.45 -28.75 -13.47
N GLU A 415 22.45 -29.52 -13.15
CA GLU A 415 21.33 -29.77 -14.04
C GLU A 415 20.25 -28.70 -13.93
N SER A 416 19.75 -28.26 -15.09
CA SER A 416 18.69 -27.24 -15.15
C SER A 416 17.32 -27.89 -15.18
N PHE A 417 16.52 -27.58 -14.18
CA PHE A 417 15.10 -27.94 -14.15
C PHE A 417 14.26 -26.73 -14.50
N ASN A 418 13.45 -26.84 -15.55
CA ASN A 418 12.39 -25.87 -15.76
C ASN A 418 11.43 -25.98 -14.59
N ILE A 419 11.15 -24.86 -13.94
CA ILE A 419 10.19 -24.82 -12.82
C ILE A 419 8.79 -24.96 -13.44
N PRO A 420 8.17 -26.14 -13.46
CA PRO A 420 6.80 -26.29 -13.92
C PRO A 420 5.82 -25.69 -12.92
N PHE A 421 6.30 -25.43 -11.68
CA PHE A 421 5.53 -24.87 -10.60
C PHE A 421 6.16 -23.53 -10.13
N LYS A 422 5.33 -22.51 -10.04
CA LYS A 422 5.69 -21.27 -9.36
C LYS A 422 5.51 -21.52 -7.87
N PHE A 423 6.62 -21.74 -7.16
CA PHE A 423 6.55 -21.88 -5.71
C PHE A 423 5.98 -20.60 -5.08
N LYS A 424 4.96 -20.76 -4.27
CA LYS A 424 4.30 -19.66 -3.55
C LYS A 424 5.14 -19.13 -2.40
N SER A 425 6.07 -19.93 -1.89
CA SER A 425 6.89 -19.59 -0.74
C SER A 425 8.23 -20.33 -0.76
N VAL A 426 9.18 -19.85 0.05
CA VAL A 426 10.45 -20.55 0.32
C VAL A 426 10.20 -21.91 0.96
N GLY A 427 9.12 -22.07 1.73
CA GLY A 427 8.69 -23.35 2.30
C GLY A 427 8.38 -24.37 1.23
N GLU A 428 7.53 -24.03 0.24
CA GLU A 428 7.17 -24.94 -0.87
C GLU A 428 8.40 -25.34 -1.71
N THR A 429 9.33 -24.40 -1.94
CA THR A 429 10.60 -24.70 -2.61
C THR A 429 11.42 -25.71 -1.82
N LYS A 430 11.46 -25.56 -0.49
CA LYS A 430 12.16 -26.43 0.42
C LYS A 430 11.52 -27.83 0.48
N ASP A 431 10.19 -27.89 0.58
CA ASP A 431 9.42 -29.15 0.62
C ASP A 431 9.56 -29.92 -0.70
N PHE A 432 9.54 -29.20 -1.85
CA PHE A 432 9.84 -29.81 -3.14
C PHE A 432 11.23 -30.43 -3.19
N LEU A 433 12.25 -29.68 -2.70
CA LEU A 433 13.65 -30.15 -2.68
C LEU A 433 13.85 -31.34 -1.75
N ILE A 434 13.18 -31.33 -0.58
CA ILE A 434 13.24 -32.44 0.37
C ILE A 434 12.54 -33.67 -0.20
N ASN A 435 11.36 -33.52 -0.78
CA ASN A 435 10.55 -34.63 -1.31
C ASN A 435 11.12 -35.20 -2.62
N ASN A 436 11.91 -34.41 -3.38
CA ASN A 436 12.56 -34.87 -4.62
C ASN A 436 14.05 -35.19 -4.46
N SER A 437 14.63 -34.99 -3.28
CA SER A 437 16.03 -35.38 -2.98
C SER A 437 16.20 -36.91 -2.90
N SER A 438 15.14 -37.71 -3.04
CA SER A 438 15.16 -39.16 -3.13
C SER A 438 15.28 -39.67 -4.58
N ILE A 439 15.35 -38.79 -5.57
CA ILE A 439 15.65 -39.16 -6.95
C ILE A 439 17.16 -39.10 -7.13
N HIS A 440 17.81 -40.26 -6.90
CA HIS A 440 19.23 -40.70 -6.98
C HIS A 440 20.07 -40.53 -5.76
#